data_f53cf1afa8d0e0f59bde1ebf2ab155d1
#
_entry.id   f53cf1afa8d0e0f59bde1ebf2ab155d1
#
_cell.length_a   1.000
_cell.length_b   1.000
_cell.length_c   1.000
_cell.angle_alpha   90.00
_cell.angle_beta   90.00
_cell.angle_gamma   90.00
#
_symmetry.space_group_name_H-M   'P 1'
#
loop_
_entity.id
_entity.type
_entity.pdbx_description
1 polymer ?
#
loop_
_entity_poly.entity_id
_entity_poly.type
_entity_poly.pdbx_seq_one_letter_code
_entity_poly.pdbx_strand_id
1 'polypeptide(L)'
;AKSSRNTYLSADERQAALVLSRSLKIGKQLVEDGEKSAKVVKDAITAEINQEPLARIDYVDVVDFDTITPVDEIKGTTLVAIAVYIGKTRLIDNFIA
;
A
#
# COMPACT_ATOMS: atom_id res chain seq x y z
N ALA A 1 -13.06 -6.48 -9.85
CA ALA A 1 -13.01 -6.24 -11.29
C ALA A 1 -11.66 -5.67 -11.69
N LYS A 2 -11.19 -6.10 -12.81
CA LYS A 2 -9.91 -5.63 -13.31
C LYS A 2 -10.05 -4.20 -13.82
N SER A 3 -9.13 -3.36 -13.41
CA SER A 3 -9.11 -1.99 -13.87
C SER A 3 -8.65 -1.93 -15.32
N SER A 4 -9.39 -1.20 -16.14
CA SER A 4 -8.99 -0.99 -17.53
C SER A 4 -7.70 -0.18 -17.64
N ARG A 5 -7.32 0.51 -16.58
CA ARG A 5 -6.08 1.30 -16.57
C ARG A 5 -4.84 0.44 -16.75
N ASN A 6 -4.91 -0.81 -16.33
CA ASN A 6 -3.77 -1.70 -16.47
C ASN A 6 -3.37 -1.92 -17.92
N THR A 7 -4.28 -1.67 -18.85
CA THR A 7 -3.98 -1.83 -20.27
C THR A 7 -3.13 -0.70 -20.83
N TYR A 8 -3.00 0.40 -20.09
CA TYR A 8 -2.26 1.57 -20.54
C TYR A 8 -0.85 1.65 -19.97
N LEU A 9 -0.49 0.72 -19.08
CA LEU A 9 0.83 0.71 -18.51
C LEU A 9 1.82 0.06 -19.48
N SER A 10 3.00 0.65 -19.58
CA SER A 10 4.11 0.03 -20.32
C SER A 10 4.58 -1.22 -19.59
N ALA A 11 5.44 -2.01 -20.23
CA ALA A 11 6.00 -3.19 -19.59
C ALA A 11 6.75 -2.83 -18.31
N ASP A 12 7.53 -1.75 -18.35
CA ASP A 12 8.28 -1.29 -17.18
C ASP A 12 7.34 -0.80 -16.09
N GLU A 13 6.29 -0.09 -16.47
CA GLU A 13 5.31 0.39 -15.51
C GLU A 13 4.51 -0.74 -14.90
N ARG A 14 4.25 -1.78 -15.68
CA ARG A 14 3.56 -2.96 -15.19
C ARG A 14 4.39 -3.71 -14.16
N GLN A 15 5.69 -3.81 -14.40
CA GLN A 15 6.63 -4.36 -13.44
C GLN A 15 6.65 -3.53 -12.16
N ALA A 16 6.72 -2.20 -12.32
CA ALA A 16 6.74 -1.30 -11.18
C ALA A 16 5.45 -1.40 -10.36
N ALA A 17 4.31 -1.59 -11.02
CA ALA A 17 3.03 -1.71 -10.32
C ALA A 17 2.97 -2.93 -9.41
N LEU A 18 3.78 -3.97 -9.68
CA LEU A 18 3.84 -5.12 -8.79
C LEU A 18 4.35 -4.77 -7.40
N VAL A 19 5.07 -3.66 -7.27
CA VAL A 19 5.57 -3.24 -5.98
C VAL A 19 4.42 -2.91 -5.01
N LEU A 20 3.29 -2.44 -5.52
CA LEU A 20 2.14 -2.16 -4.68
C LEU A 20 1.67 -3.44 -3.99
N SER A 21 1.51 -4.50 -4.77
CA SER A 21 1.08 -5.79 -4.24
C SER A 21 2.08 -6.33 -3.23
N ARG A 22 3.39 -6.23 -3.55
CA ARG A 22 4.45 -6.67 -2.64
C ARG A 22 4.44 -5.89 -1.34
N SER A 23 4.31 -4.57 -1.44
CA SER A 23 4.35 -3.73 -0.25
C SER A 23 3.18 -4.01 0.68
N LEU A 24 1.99 -4.19 0.12
CA LEU A 24 0.82 -4.54 0.92
C LEU A 24 0.97 -5.91 1.56
N LYS A 25 1.56 -6.85 0.84
CA LYS A 25 1.80 -8.19 1.37
C LYS A 25 2.75 -8.12 2.57
N ILE A 26 3.79 -7.30 2.48
CA ILE A 26 4.71 -7.11 3.60
C ILE A 26 3.99 -6.51 4.80
N GLY A 27 3.17 -5.49 4.57
CA GLY A 27 2.41 -4.87 5.65
C GLY A 27 1.45 -5.85 6.30
N LYS A 28 0.75 -6.63 5.49
CA LYS A 28 -0.18 -7.63 6.01
C LYS A 28 0.54 -8.69 6.82
N GLN A 29 1.71 -9.12 6.34
CA GLN A 29 2.49 -10.12 7.05
C GLN A 29 2.92 -9.62 8.43
N LEU A 30 3.33 -8.36 8.52
CA LEU A 30 3.70 -7.77 9.80
C LEU A 30 2.54 -7.80 10.78
N VAL A 31 1.34 -7.45 10.33
CA VAL A 31 0.17 -7.46 11.18
C VAL A 31 -0.15 -8.88 11.64
N GLU A 32 -0.04 -9.85 10.74
CA GLU A 32 -0.29 -11.25 11.06
C GLU A 32 0.75 -11.80 12.04
N ASP A 33 1.96 -11.27 11.99
CA ASP A 33 3.02 -11.66 12.91
C ASP A 33 2.88 -11.00 14.30
N GLY A 34 1.89 -10.15 14.46
CA GLY A 34 1.62 -9.52 15.75
C GLY A 34 2.10 -8.09 15.86
N GLU A 35 2.58 -7.49 14.77
CA GLU A 35 2.99 -6.10 14.80
C GLU A 35 1.78 -5.20 15.02
N LYS A 36 1.84 -4.37 16.05
CA LYS A 36 0.73 -3.48 16.38
C LYS A 36 1.02 -2.02 16.12
N SER A 37 2.26 -1.67 15.78
CA SER A 37 2.61 -0.30 15.50
C SER A 37 2.23 0.05 14.06
N ALA A 38 1.29 0.97 13.90
CA ALA A 38 0.90 1.44 12.57
C ALA A 38 2.09 2.08 11.85
N LYS A 39 2.95 2.75 12.60
CA LYS A 39 4.13 3.38 12.02
C LYS A 39 5.08 2.35 11.40
N VAL A 40 5.29 1.22 12.07
CA VAL A 40 6.18 0.18 11.56
C VAL A 40 5.61 -0.39 10.26
N VAL A 41 4.31 -0.67 10.22
CA VAL A 41 3.66 -1.17 9.01
C VAL A 41 3.78 -0.16 7.88
N LYS A 42 3.49 1.09 8.18
CA LYS A 42 3.56 2.17 7.21
C LYS A 42 4.97 2.36 6.66
N ASP A 43 5.97 2.34 7.55
CA ASP A 43 7.36 2.49 7.15
C ASP A 43 7.84 1.33 6.29
N ALA A 44 7.43 0.11 6.61
CA ALA A 44 7.79 -1.05 5.83
C ALA A 44 7.21 -0.99 4.42
N ILE A 45 5.95 -0.59 4.31
CA ILE A 45 5.29 -0.43 3.00
C ILE A 45 6.00 0.66 2.21
N THR A 46 6.28 1.78 2.85
CA THR A 46 6.95 2.91 2.21
C THR A 46 8.33 2.51 1.69
N ALA A 47 9.09 1.79 2.51
CA ALA A 47 10.43 1.35 2.12
C ALA A 47 10.39 0.42 0.91
N GLU A 48 9.41 -0.47 0.87
CA GLU A 48 9.29 -1.38 -0.25
C GLU A 48 8.96 -0.65 -1.55
N ILE A 49 8.02 0.31 -1.47
CA ILE A 49 7.64 1.07 -2.65
C ILE A 49 8.79 1.95 -3.14
N ASN A 50 9.57 2.50 -2.21
CA ASN A 50 10.70 3.35 -2.57
C ASN A 50 11.84 2.61 -3.25
N GLN A 51 11.84 1.29 -3.23
CA GLN A 51 12.82 0.52 -3.98
C GLN A 51 12.55 0.56 -5.49
N GLU A 52 11.35 0.97 -5.89
CA GLU A 52 11.00 1.05 -7.31
C GLU A 52 11.15 2.49 -7.79
N PRO A 53 12.12 2.77 -8.69
CA PRO A 53 12.36 4.14 -9.11
C PRO A 53 11.20 4.77 -9.89
N LEU A 54 10.34 3.97 -10.50
CA LEU A 54 9.19 4.51 -11.22
C LEU A 54 8.02 4.85 -10.30
N ALA A 55 8.07 4.42 -9.05
CA ALA A 55 6.97 4.60 -8.12
C ALA A 55 7.17 5.87 -7.30
N ARG A 56 6.11 6.69 -7.21
CA ARG A 56 6.07 7.85 -6.32
C ARG A 56 4.88 7.73 -5.42
N ILE A 57 5.13 7.71 -4.12
CA ILE A 57 4.06 7.57 -3.15
C ILE A 57 3.26 8.85 -3.05
N ASP A 58 1.94 8.75 -3.21
CA ASP A 58 1.02 9.83 -2.91
C ASP A 58 0.68 9.80 -1.42
N TYR A 59 0.21 8.64 -0.95
CA TYR A 59 0.01 8.46 0.48
C TYR A 59 0.06 6.98 0.86
N VAL A 60 0.34 6.75 2.15
CA VAL A 60 0.22 5.44 2.79
C VAL A 60 -0.50 5.72 4.11
N ASP A 61 -1.71 5.21 4.27
CA ASP A 61 -2.54 5.46 5.44
C ASP A 61 -2.89 4.16 6.15
N VAL A 62 -2.85 4.22 7.47
CA VAL A 62 -3.33 3.14 8.33
C VAL A 62 -4.42 3.76 9.19
N VAL A 63 -5.67 3.32 8.98
CA VAL A 63 -6.81 3.94 9.64
C VAL A 63 -7.71 2.88 10.26
N ASP A 64 -8.49 3.29 11.26
CA ASP A 64 -9.51 2.43 11.82
C ASP A 64 -10.59 2.18 10.77
N PHE A 65 -10.98 0.92 10.60
CA PHE A 65 -11.94 0.57 9.54
C PHE A 65 -13.32 1.16 9.80
N ASP A 66 -13.72 1.25 11.07
CA ASP A 66 -15.06 1.71 11.41
C ASP A 66 -15.20 3.22 11.34
N THR A 67 -14.18 3.93 11.81
CA THR A 67 -14.25 5.40 11.92
C THR A 67 -13.50 6.11 10.79
N ILE A 68 -12.66 5.37 10.04
CA ILE A 68 -11.83 5.90 8.98
C ILE A 68 -10.96 7.04 9.50
N THR A 69 -10.43 6.87 10.70
CA THR A 69 -9.52 7.83 11.30
C THR A 69 -8.13 7.23 11.43
N PRO A 70 -7.07 8.03 11.27
CA PRO A 70 -5.71 7.53 11.42
C PRO A 70 -5.48 6.95 12.80
N VAL A 71 -4.71 5.86 12.85
CA VAL A 71 -4.38 5.22 14.12
C VAL A 71 -2.87 5.10 14.26
N ASP A 72 -2.40 5.14 15.50
CA ASP A 72 -0.99 4.90 15.81
C ASP A 72 -0.74 3.45 16.14
N GLU A 73 -1.77 2.77 16.59
CA GLU A 73 -1.68 1.38 16.98
C GLU A 73 -2.80 0.59 16.30
N ILE A 74 -2.44 -0.59 15.81
CA ILE A 74 -3.41 -1.46 15.13
C ILE A 74 -4.22 -2.19 16.18
N LYS A 75 -5.50 -1.86 16.26
CA LYS A 75 -6.46 -2.48 17.17
C LYS A 75 -7.71 -2.82 16.38
N GLY A 76 -8.19 -4.04 16.54
CA GLY A 76 -9.39 -4.45 15.83
C GLY A 76 -9.19 -4.39 14.32
N THR A 77 -10.25 -4.08 13.59
CA THR A 77 -10.21 -4.03 12.14
C THR A 77 -9.58 -2.72 11.67
N THR A 78 -8.55 -2.84 10.87
CA THR A 78 -7.76 -1.70 10.39
C THR A 78 -7.69 -1.76 8.87
N LEU A 79 -7.85 -0.60 8.24
CA LEU A 79 -7.71 -0.46 6.79
C LEU A 79 -6.34 0.16 6.49
N VAL A 80 -5.59 -0.50 5.65
CA VAL A 80 -4.32 0.03 5.15
C VAL A 80 -4.52 0.37 3.69
N ALA A 81 -4.35 1.64 3.34
CA ALA A 81 -4.60 2.13 1.98
C ALA A 81 -3.38 2.85 1.46
N ILE A 82 -3.08 2.63 0.20
CA ILE A 82 -1.97 3.31 -0.47
C ILE A 82 -2.43 3.90 -1.78
N ALA A 83 -1.78 4.99 -2.17
CA ALA A 83 -1.91 5.56 -3.49
C ALA A 83 -0.51 5.89 -3.99
N VAL A 84 -0.17 5.39 -5.17
CA VAL A 84 1.17 5.48 -5.72
C VAL A 84 1.08 5.83 -7.18
N TYR A 85 1.90 6.78 -7.62
CA TYR A 85 2.03 7.10 -9.04
C TYR A 85 3.09 6.19 -9.65
N ILE A 86 2.72 5.49 -10.71
CA ILE A 86 3.65 4.75 -11.54
C ILE A 86 3.69 5.48 -12.86
N GLY A 87 4.79 6.20 -13.10
CA GLY A 87 4.83 7.10 -14.23
C GLY A 87 3.74 8.17 -14.10
N LYS A 88 2.82 8.20 -15.04
CA LYS A 88 1.71 9.16 -15.01
C LYS A 88 0.41 8.58 -14.47
N THR A 89 0.42 7.31 -14.12
CA THR A 89 -0.79 6.63 -13.69
C THR A 89 -0.84 6.51 -12.18
N ARG A 90 -1.93 6.97 -11.58
CA ARG A 90 -2.15 6.85 -10.14
C ARG A 90 -2.85 5.55 -9.85
N LEU A 91 -2.22 4.70 -9.06
CA LEU A 91 -2.76 3.41 -8.68
C LEU A 91 -3.11 3.43 -7.20
N ILE A 92 -4.23 2.84 -6.86
CA ILE A 92 -4.72 2.77 -5.49
C ILE A 92 -4.93 1.31 -5.13
N ASP A 93 -4.51 0.93 -3.94
CA ASP A 93 -4.74 -0.41 -3.43
C ASP A 93 -4.91 -0.35 -1.92
N ASN A 94 -5.43 -1.42 -1.35
CA ASN A 94 -5.65 -1.47 0.10
C ASN A 94 -5.80 -2.90 0.56
N PHE A 95 -5.73 -3.08 1.89
CA PHE A 95 -6.12 -4.34 2.52
C PHE A 95 -6.72 -4.05 3.88
N ILE A 96 -7.47 -5.00 4.38
CA ILE A 96 -8.07 -4.93 5.70
C ILE A 96 -7.36 -5.95 6.59
N ALA A 97 -6.86 -5.46 7.70
CA ALA A 97 -6.12 -6.30 8.65
C ALA A 97 -6.97 -6.66 9.85
#